data_727bea8d04116fdd1ddd740187244d82
#
_entry.id   727bea8d04116fdd1ddd740187244d82
#
_cell.length_a   1.000
_cell.length_b   1.000
_cell.length_c   1.000
_cell.angle_alpha   90.00
_cell.angle_beta   90.00
_cell.angle_gamma   90.00
#
_symmetry.space_group_name_H-M   'P 1'
#
loop_
_entity.id
_entity.type
_entity.pdbx_description
1 polymer ?
#
loop_
_entity_poly.entity_id
_entity_poly.type
_entity_poly.pdbx_seq_one_letter_code
_entity_poly.pdbx_strand_id
1 'polypeptide(L)'
;CCFKPGQVKATFGTGCFLLMSTGQRLCASTHGLVTTVAASAPDAAGLEYALEGSVFMAGALIQWLRDGLGIVDDVSQTEELAMTVPDSAGVCVVPAFTGLGAPYWDANARGAIYGLTRGATKAHIVRACLEAQAFQVQDVLQGMARDAGIPVSALAVDGGACRNNFMLQCC
;
A
#
# COMPACT_ATOMS: atom_id res chain seq x y z
N CYS A 1 -4.32 -1.39 18.16
CA CYS A 1 -4.60 -2.75 17.70
C CYS A 1 -3.34 -3.53 17.30
N CYS A 2 -2.17 -2.90 17.17
CA CYS A 2 -0.89 -3.54 16.81
C CYS A 2 0.14 -3.16 17.88
N PHE A 3 0.15 -3.88 19.00
CA PHE A 3 1.00 -3.61 20.17
C PHE A 3 2.13 -4.64 20.34
N LYS A 4 2.15 -5.68 19.51
CA LYS A 4 3.22 -6.70 19.57
C LYS A 4 4.20 -6.51 18.44
N PRO A 5 5.52 -6.72 18.68
CA PRO A 5 6.51 -6.67 17.61
C PRO A 5 6.13 -7.56 16.43
N GLY A 6 6.29 -7.05 15.21
CA GLY A 6 5.91 -7.72 13.97
C GLY A 6 4.45 -7.54 13.54
N GLN A 7 3.60 -6.95 14.38
CA GLN A 7 2.25 -6.56 13.95
C GLN A 7 2.30 -5.26 13.17
N VAL A 8 1.62 -5.22 12.03
CA VAL A 8 1.54 -4.04 11.16
C VAL A 8 0.10 -3.57 11.04
N LYS A 9 -0.09 -2.26 11.05
CA LYS A 9 -1.34 -1.61 10.67
C LYS A 9 -1.15 -0.84 9.37
N ALA A 10 -2.03 -1.05 8.41
CA ALA A 10 -2.10 -0.25 7.19
C ALA A 10 -3.44 0.51 7.14
N THR A 11 -3.35 1.82 6.94
CA THR A 11 -4.53 2.70 6.80
C THR A 11 -4.63 3.16 5.34
N PHE A 12 -5.63 2.66 4.63
CA PHE A 12 -5.88 2.98 3.23
C PHE A 12 -6.84 4.18 3.12
N GLY A 13 -6.26 5.38 3.05
CA GLY A 13 -6.94 6.64 2.73
C GLY A 13 -6.64 7.08 1.30
N THR A 14 -6.36 8.36 1.09
CA THR A 14 -5.82 8.93 -0.16
C THR A 14 -4.55 8.22 -0.58
N GLY A 15 -3.60 8.11 0.37
CA GLY A 15 -2.45 7.21 0.34
C GLY A 15 -2.65 6.01 1.26
N CYS A 16 -1.60 5.24 1.49
CA CYS A 16 -1.58 4.19 2.51
C CYS A 16 -0.40 4.41 3.46
N PHE A 17 -0.69 4.42 4.76
CA PHE A 17 0.31 4.55 5.81
C PHE A 17 0.40 3.24 6.59
N LEU A 18 1.62 2.71 6.68
CA LEU A 18 1.90 1.46 7.38
C LEU A 18 2.74 1.75 8.63
N LEU A 19 2.37 1.13 9.74
CA LEU A 19 3.08 1.20 11.02
C LEU A 19 3.32 -0.21 11.53
N MET A 20 4.59 -0.60 11.71
CA MET A 20 5.00 -1.86 12.31
C MET A 20 5.55 -1.64 13.71
N SER A 21 4.94 -2.26 14.71
CA SER A 21 5.49 -2.24 16.08
C SER A 21 6.83 -2.96 16.12
N THR A 22 7.83 -2.33 16.74
CA THR A 22 9.13 -2.93 17.07
C THR A 22 9.32 -3.12 18.58
N GLY A 23 8.27 -2.84 19.37
CA GLY A 23 8.32 -2.87 20.83
C GLY A 23 9.31 -1.82 21.37
N GLN A 24 10.08 -2.18 22.37
CA GLN A 24 11.08 -1.29 22.97
C GLN A 24 12.38 -1.18 22.14
N ARG A 25 12.47 -1.84 20.99
CA ARG A 25 13.64 -1.80 20.14
C ARG A 25 13.59 -0.62 19.17
N LEU A 26 14.52 0.32 19.34
CA LEU A 26 14.77 1.38 18.35
C LEU A 26 15.43 0.76 17.10
N CYS A 27 14.72 0.68 15.99
CA CYS A 27 15.23 0.17 14.72
C CYS A 27 15.58 1.34 13.81
N ALA A 28 16.87 1.57 13.54
CA ALA A 28 17.29 2.49 12.48
C ALA A 28 17.01 1.85 11.13
N SER A 29 16.20 2.51 10.29
CA SER A 29 15.89 1.98 8.97
C SER A 29 17.05 2.17 8.00
N THR A 30 17.32 1.12 7.22
CA THR A 30 18.24 1.12 6.06
C THR A 30 17.50 0.89 4.73
N HIS A 31 16.17 0.66 4.80
CA HIS A 31 15.32 0.39 3.65
C HIS A 31 14.28 1.51 3.42
N GLY A 32 14.65 2.76 3.74
CA GLY A 32 13.83 3.93 3.41
C GLY A 32 12.56 4.09 4.25
N LEU A 33 12.54 3.56 5.47
CA LEU A 33 11.44 3.73 6.41
C LEU A 33 11.75 4.79 7.46
N VAL A 34 10.74 5.30 8.12
CA VAL A 34 10.87 6.24 9.24
C VAL A 34 10.73 5.49 10.55
N THR A 35 11.65 5.74 11.49
CA THR A 35 11.51 5.25 12.86
C THR A 35 10.80 6.30 13.69
N THR A 36 9.74 5.91 14.40
CA THR A 36 8.93 6.81 15.21
C THR A 36 8.64 6.21 16.59
N VAL A 37 8.25 7.06 17.54
CA VAL A 37 7.72 6.61 18.82
C VAL A 37 6.29 6.15 18.62
N ALA A 38 6.00 4.93 19.03
CA ALA A 38 4.66 4.34 18.94
C ALA A 38 3.79 4.74 20.13
N ALA A 39 2.47 4.62 19.95
CA ALA A 39 1.55 4.62 21.08
C ALA A 39 1.79 3.36 21.91
N SER A 40 2.20 3.53 23.15
CA SER A 40 2.46 2.43 24.07
C SER A 40 1.16 1.88 24.65
N ALA A 41 1.17 0.59 25.01
CA ALA A 41 0.11 0.03 25.81
C ALA A 41 0.06 0.72 27.20
N PRO A 42 -1.10 0.82 27.87
CA PRO A 42 -1.24 1.53 29.14
C PRO A 42 -0.33 1.02 30.26
N ASP A 43 0.09 -0.23 30.18
CA ASP A 43 0.95 -0.94 31.12
C ASP A 43 2.39 -1.10 30.62
N ALA A 44 2.76 -0.43 29.52
CA ALA A 44 4.10 -0.51 28.98
C ALA A 44 5.15 0.08 29.93
N ALA A 45 6.22 -0.67 30.17
CA ALA A 45 7.29 -0.29 31.10
C ALA A 45 8.31 0.70 30.49
N GLY A 46 8.03 1.32 29.32
CA GLY A 46 8.95 2.23 28.65
C GLY A 46 8.44 2.70 27.29
N LEU A 47 9.30 3.41 26.56
CA LEU A 47 9.00 3.86 25.20
C LEU A 47 8.91 2.66 24.25
N GLU A 48 7.89 2.66 23.42
CA GLU A 48 7.76 1.73 22.30
C GLU A 48 8.00 2.47 20.99
N TYR A 49 8.47 1.73 20.00
CA TYR A 49 8.84 2.27 18.69
C TYR A 49 8.09 1.55 17.58
N ALA A 50 7.99 2.23 16.45
CA ALA A 50 7.46 1.68 15.22
C ALA A 50 8.31 2.09 14.03
N LEU A 51 8.31 1.23 13.00
CA LEU A 51 8.72 1.61 11.65
C LEU A 51 7.48 2.09 10.89
N GLU A 52 7.63 3.22 10.20
CA GLU A 52 6.58 3.82 9.39
C GLU A 52 6.99 3.83 7.92
N GLY A 53 6.05 3.46 7.03
CA GLY A 53 6.19 3.59 5.59
C GLY A 53 4.96 4.27 5.00
N SER A 54 5.20 5.17 4.04
CA SER A 54 4.16 5.98 3.39
C SER A 54 4.09 5.67 1.92
N VAL A 55 2.94 5.18 1.45
CA VAL A 55 2.57 5.03 0.04
C VAL A 55 1.66 6.21 -0.32
N PHE A 56 2.08 7.06 -1.27
CA PHE A 56 1.38 8.31 -1.54
C PHE A 56 0.08 8.13 -2.31
N MET A 57 -0.01 7.10 -3.15
CA MET A 57 -1.14 6.86 -4.04
C MET A 57 -1.81 5.52 -3.73
N ALA A 58 -2.90 5.56 -2.98
CA ALA A 58 -3.76 4.40 -2.73
C ALA A 58 -5.19 4.70 -3.20
N GLY A 59 -6.09 5.13 -2.33
CA GLY A 59 -7.46 5.49 -2.72
C GLY A 59 -7.52 6.58 -3.79
N ALA A 60 -6.56 7.50 -3.81
CA ALA A 60 -6.47 8.53 -4.85
C ALA A 60 -6.24 7.95 -6.26
N LEU A 61 -5.53 6.81 -6.39
CA LEU A 61 -5.37 6.12 -7.68
C LEU A 61 -6.73 5.64 -8.21
N ILE A 62 -7.57 5.11 -7.34
CA ILE A 62 -8.89 4.61 -7.73
C ILE A 62 -9.86 5.76 -8.00
N GLN A 63 -9.79 6.85 -7.23
CA GLN A 63 -10.53 8.07 -7.53
C GLN A 63 -10.13 8.64 -8.90
N TRP A 64 -8.85 8.59 -9.26
CA TRP A 64 -8.38 9.04 -10.57
C TRP A 64 -8.97 8.20 -11.73
N LEU A 65 -9.17 6.90 -11.56
CA LEU A 65 -9.87 6.06 -12.57
C LEU A 65 -11.30 6.57 -12.83
N ARG A 66 -11.97 7.07 -11.80
CA ARG A 66 -13.30 7.68 -11.91
C ARG A 66 -13.23 9.11 -12.43
N ASP A 67 -12.51 9.98 -11.74
CA ASP A 67 -12.60 11.43 -11.93
C ASP A 67 -11.70 11.94 -13.07
N GLY A 68 -10.56 11.27 -13.28
CA GLY A 68 -9.57 11.65 -14.30
C GLY A 68 -9.75 10.94 -15.62
N LEU A 69 -10.03 9.63 -15.58
CA LEU A 69 -10.17 8.81 -16.80
C LEU A 69 -11.61 8.47 -17.19
N GLY A 70 -12.56 8.56 -16.25
CA GLY A 70 -13.95 8.13 -16.51
C GLY A 70 -14.09 6.64 -16.86
N ILE A 71 -13.18 5.79 -16.35
CA ILE A 71 -13.19 4.35 -16.64
C ILE A 71 -14.28 3.65 -15.84
N VAL A 72 -14.59 4.16 -14.65
CA VAL A 72 -15.67 3.69 -13.77
C VAL A 72 -16.51 4.89 -13.32
N ASP A 73 -17.79 4.67 -13.07
CA ASP A 73 -18.69 5.71 -12.54
C ASP A 73 -18.62 5.78 -11.02
N ASP A 74 -18.34 4.65 -10.36
CA ASP A 74 -18.17 4.54 -8.93
C ASP A 74 -16.98 3.63 -8.58
N VAL A 75 -16.26 3.99 -7.53
CA VAL A 75 -15.07 3.23 -7.08
C VAL A 75 -15.41 1.81 -6.62
N SER A 76 -16.63 1.56 -6.18
CA SER A 76 -17.09 0.23 -5.79
C SER A 76 -17.13 -0.77 -6.95
N GLN A 77 -17.23 -0.29 -8.21
CA GLN A 77 -17.23 -1.13 -9.40
C GLN A 77 -15.86 -1.75 -9.71
N THR A 78 -14.80 -1.24 -9.10
CA THR A 78 -13.43 -1.65 -9.45
C THR A 78 -13.13 -3.10 -9.09
N GLU A 79 -13.67 -3.62 -7.99
CA GLU A 79 -13.49 -5.03 -7.60
C GLU A 79 -14.13 -5.96 -8.64
N GLU A 80 -15.40 -5.76 -8.93
CA GLU A 80 -16.14 -6.58 -9.91
C GLU A 80 -15.46 -6.52 -11.29
N LEU A 81 -15.11 -5.30 -11.73
CA LEU A 81 -14.47 -5.11 -13.04
C LEU A 81 -13.11 -5.82 -13.12
N ALA A 82 -12.27 -5.74 -12.08
CA ALA A 82 -10.99 -6.43 -12.03
C ALA A 82 -11.14 -7.95 -12.08
N MET A 83 -12.20 -8.48 -11.49
CA MET A 83 -12.48 -9.92 -11.47
C MET A 83 -13.06 -10.47 -12.80
N THR A 84 -13.46 -9.60 -13.73
CA THR A 84 -13.93 -10.03 -15.07
C THR A 84 -12.79 -10.54 -15.96
N VAL A 85 -11.53 -10.31 -15.60
CA VAL A 85 -10.35 -10.75 -16.35
C VAL A 85 -9.45 -11.62 -15.48
N PRO A 86 -8.77 -12.63 -16.05
CA PRO A 86 -7.96 -13.58 -15.28
C PRO A 86 -6.68 -12.95 -14.72
N ASP A 87 -6.15 -11.94 -15.41
CA ASP A 87 -4.92 -11.23 -15.04
C ASP A 87 -4.93 -9.81 -15.64
N SER A 88 -3.88 -9.04 -15.45
CA SER A 88 -3.73 -7.69 -16.02
C SER A 88 -3.28 -7.70 -17.50
N ALA A 89 -3.14 -8.86 -18.15
CA ALA A 89 -2.65 -9.03 -19.53
C ALA A 89 -1.30 -8.33 -19.80
N GLY A 90 -0.43 -8.29 -18.78
CA GLY A 90 0.86 -7.60 -18.84
C GLY A 90 0.77 -6.07 -18.67
N VAL A 91 -0.42 -5.52 -18.44
CA VAL A 91 -0.56 -4.10 -18.07
C VAL A 91 -0.03 -3.91 -16.65
N CYS A 92 0.87 -2.95 -16.49
CA CYS A 92 1.45 -2.57 -15.21
C CYS A 92 1.29 -1.07 -15.00
N VAL A 93 0.91 -0.64 -13.80
CA VAL A 93 0.74 0.76 -13.43
C VAL A 93 1.77 1.14 -12.38
N VAL A 94 2.46 2.25 -12.62
CA VAL A 94 3.29 2.93 -11.61
C VAL A 94 2.52 4.13 -11.09
N PRO A 95 1.97 4.10 -9.87
CA PRO A 95 1.09 5.14 -9.37
C PRO A 95 1.86 6.29 -8.70
N ALA A 96 2.85 6.87 -9.39
CA ALA A 96 3.71 7.92 -8.87
C ALA A 96 3.21 9.33 -9.23
N PHE A 97 1.91 9.60 -9.09
CA PHE A 97 1.32 10.89 -9.53
C PHE A 97 1.86 12.09 -8.74
N THR A 98 2.24 11.88 -7.50
CA THR A 98 2.87 12.87 -6.60
C THR A 98 4.27 12.47 -6.18
N GLY A 99 4.97 11.68 -6.99
CA GLY A 99 6.21 11.01 -6.63
C GLY A 99 5.97 9.67 -5.94
N LEU A 100 7.05 9.01 -5.54
CA LEU A 100 7.05 7.78 -4.77
C LEU A 100 7.45 8.07 -3.32
N GLY A 101 6.70 7.52 -2.37
CA GLY A 101 7.02 7.50 -0.96
C GLY A 101 7.99 6.37 -0.60
N ALA A 102 7.83 5.80 0.59
CA ALA A 102 8.64 4.68 1.04
C ALA A 102 8.49 3.45 0.11
N PRO A 103 9.56 2.70 -0.10
CA PRO A 103 10.93 2.89 0.37
C PRO A 103 11.80 3.78 -0.56
N TYR A 104 11.24 4.31 -1.64
CA TYR A 104 11.98 4.93 -2.75
C TYR A 104 12.32 6.40 -2.53
N TRP A 105 11.40 7.17 -1.94
CA TRP A 105 11.51 8.62 -1.68
C TRP A 105 11.92 9.44 -2.92
N ASP A 106 11.34 9.12 -4.09
CA ASP A 106 11.56 9.85 -5.32
C ASP A 106 10.41 10.83 -5.61
N ALA A 107 10.63 12.10 -5.29
CA ALA A 107 9.66 13.17 -5.54
C ALA A 107 9.51 13.51 -7.05
N ASN A 108 10.45 13.08 -7.89
CA ASN A 108 10.45 13.36 -9.34
C ASN A 108 9.80 12.23 -10.15
N ALA A 109 9.60 11.05 -9.56
CA ALA A 109 8.89 9.98 -10.23
C ALA A 109 7.50 10.43 -10.67
N ARG A 110 7.05 9.91 -11.79
CA ARG A 110 5.71 10.19 -12.35
C ARG A 110 5.01 8.90 -12.69
N GLY A 111 3.67 8.96 -12.65
CA GLY A 111 2.82 7.83 -12.99
C GLY A 111 3.04 7.36 -14.43
N ALA A 112 2.93 6.05 -14.62
CA ALA A 112 3.05 5.43 -15.93
C ALA A 112 2.14 4.20 -16.04
N ILE A 113 1.71 3.91 -17.26
CA ILE A 113 1.03 2.67 -17.62
C ILE A 113 1.87 1.99 -18.69
N TYR A 114 2.28 0.76 -18.44
CA TYR A 114 3.09 -0.05 -19.36
C TYR A 114 2.31 -1.27 -19.84
N GLY A 115 2.82 -1.93 -20.87
CA GLY A 115 2.31 -3.22 -21.33
C GLY A 115 0.98 -3.15 -22.08
N LEU A 116 0.55 -1.96 -22.52
CA LEU A 116 -0.67 -1.82 -23.29
C LEU A 116 -0.53 -2.50 -24.67
N THR A 117 -1.45 -3.39 -24.96
CA THR A 117 -1.62 -4.02 -26.27
C THR A 117 -3.02 -3.70 -26.80
N ARG A 118 -3.30 -4.04 -28.06
CA ARG A 118 -4.65 -3.89 -28.64
C ARG A 118 -5.72 -4.69 -27.88
N GLY A 119 -5.32 -5.74 -27.16
CA GLY A 119 -6.21 -6.56 -26.34
C GLY A 119 -6.47 -6.00 -24.94
N ALA A 120 -5.72 -4.99 -24.51
CA ALA A 120 -5.92 -4.38 -23.20
C ALA A 120 -7.27 -3.63 -23.16
N THR A 121 -8.03 -3.88 -22.10
CA THR A 121 -9.34 -3.27 -21.86
C THR A 121 -9.34 -2.48 -20.57
N LYS A 122 -10.40 -1.72 -20.30
CA LYS A 122 -10.55 -1.01 -19.02
C LYS A 122 -10.43 -1.92 -17.80
N ALA A 123 -10.88 -3.17 -17.90
CA ALA A 123 -10.78 -4.14 -16.80
C ALA A 123 -9.32 -4.47 -16.45
N HIS A 124 -8.45 -4.64 -17.46
CA HIS A 124 -7.01 -4.87 -17.24
C HIS A 124 -6.33 -3.66 -16.58
N ILE A 125 -6.69 -2.43 -16.98
CA ILE A 125 -6.15 -1.21 -16.36
C ILE A 125 -6.60 -1.08 -14.91
N VAL A 126 -7.90 -1.29 -14.62
CA VAL A 126 -8.44 -1.25 -13.26
C VAL A 126 -7.76 -2.30 -12.39
N ARG A 127 -7.62 -3.54 -12.88
CA ARG A 127 -6.93 -4.61 -12.18
C ARG A 127 -5.47 -4.25 -11.89
N ALA A 128 -4.74 -3.75 -12.88
CA ALA A 128 -3.36 -3.32 -12.71
C ALA A 128 -3.22 -2.17 -11.68
N CYS A 129 -4.21 -1.27 -11.57
CA CYS A 129 -4.23 -0.24 -10.53
C CYS A 129 -4.42 -0.82 -9.13
N LEU A 130 -5.29 -1.81 -8.96
CA LEU A 130 -5.48 -2.48 -7.67
C LEU A 130 -4.24 -3.29 -7.26
N GLU A 131 -3.66 -4.04 -8.21
CA GLU A 131 -2.41 -4.78 -8.01
C GLU A 131 -1.24 -3.84 -7.66
N ALA A 132 -1.14 -2.67 -8.31
CA ALA A 132 -0.09 -1.68 -8.05
C ALA A 132 -0.12 -1.15 -6.60
N GLN A 133 -1.30 -0.99 -5.99
CA GLN A 133 -1.42 -0.64 -4.58
C GLN A 133 -0.85 -1.74 -3.69
N ALA A 134 -1.20 -2.99 -3.97
CA ALA A 134 -0.70 -4.14 -3.22
C ALA A 134 0.82 -4.28 -3.34
N PHE A 135 1.40 -4.09 -4.53
CA PHE A 135 2.84 -4.15 -4.74
C PHE A 135 3.59 -3.08 -3.93
N GLN A 136 3.09 -1.83 -3.90
CA GLN A 136 3.70 -0.79 -3.06
C GLN A 136 3.63 -1.12 -1.57
N VAL A 137 2.51 -1.64 -1.10
CA VAL A 137 2.36 -2.12 0.28
C VAL A 137 3.35 -3.25 0.57
N GLN A 138 3.48 -4.21 -0.36
CA GLN A 138 4.43 -5.32 -0.24
C GLN A 138 5.88 -4.83 -0.12
N ASP A 139 6.29 -3.84 -0.91
CA ASP A 139 7.64 -3.26 -0.84
C ASP A 139 7.93 -2.67 0.53
N VAL A 140 6.97 -1.94 1.09
CA VAL A 140 7.07 -1.38 2.45
C VAL A 140 7.14 -2.48 3.50
N LEU A 141 6.27 -3.50 3.42
CA LEU A 141 6.26 -4.63 4.36
C LEU A 141 7.57 -5.42 4.34
N GLN A 142 8.16 -5.61 3.16
CA GLN A 142 9.47 -6.25 3.03
C GLN A 142 10.58 -5.42 3.67
N GLY A 143 10.56 -4.08 3.45
CA GLY A 143 11.47 -3.16 4.12
C GLY A 143 11.35 -3.23 5.64
N MET A 144 10.11 -3.24 6.16
CA MET A 144 9.82 -3.36 7.60
C MET A 144 10.37 -4.68 8.18
N ALA A 145 10.12 -5.80 7.52
CA ALA A 145 10.60 -7.10 7.98
C ALA A 145 12.14 -7.19 8.01
N ARG A 146 12.81 -6.62 7.00
CA ARG A 146 14.28 -6.58 6.92
C ARG A 146 14.88 -5.71 8.01
N ASP A 147 14.39 -4.48 8.20
CA ASP A 147 14.92 -3.55 9.20
C ASP A 147 14.63 -4.01 10.64
N ALA A 148 13.45 -4.53 10.89
CA ALA A 148 13.10 -5.07 12.19
C ALA A 148 13.77 -6.42 12.48
N GLY A 149 14.21 -7.16 11.46
CA GLY A 149 14.77 -8.51 11.62
C GLY A 149 13.75 -9.53 12.15
N ILE A 150 12.45 -9.23 12.02
CA ILE A 150 11.33 -10.09 12.42
C ILE A 150 10.31 -10.13 11.29
N PRO A 151 9.64 -11.27 11.05
CA PRO A 151 8.63 -11.35 10.02
C PRO A 151 7.39 -10.51 10.39
N VAL A 152 6.65 -10.06 9.37
CA VAL A 152 5.31 -9.53 9.56
C VAL A 152 4.41 -10.66 10.03
N SER A 153 3.87 -10.56 11.24
CA SER A 153 3.05 -11.59 11.87
C SER A 153 1.55 -11.40 11.64
N ALA A 154 1.13 -10.15 11.44
CA ALA A 154 -0.24 -9.80 11.14
C ALA A 154 -0.30 -8.42 10.48
N LEU A 155 -1.19 -8.26 9.50
CA LEU A 155 -1.53 -6.99 8.88
C LEU A 155 -2.97 -6.63 9.22
N ALA A 156 -3.15 -5.63 10.08
CA ALA A 156 -4.45 -5.04 10.34
C ALA A 156 -4.68 -3.91 9.34
N VAL A 157 -5.85 -3.87 8.73
CA VAL A 157 -6.18 -2.89 7.69
C VAL A 157 -7.42 -2.08 8.08
N ASP A 158 -7.43 -0.79 7.73
CA ASP A 158 -8.61 0.06 7.78
C ASP A 158 -8.59 1.10 6.65
N GLY A 159 -9.65 1.91 6.58
CA GLY A 159 -9.82 2.92 5.55
C GLY A 159 -10.77 2.49 4.43
N GLY A 160 -11.03 3.40 3.51
CA GLY A 160 -12.07 3.23 2.48
C GLY A 160 -11.80 2.08 1.49
N ALA A 161 -10.53 1.88 1.12
CA ALA A 161 -10.15 0.85 0.17
C ALA A 161 -10.23 -0.58 0.74
N CYS A 162 -10.34 -0.75 2.06
CA CYS A 162 -10.53 -2.06 2.69
C CYS A 162 -11.87 -2.74 2.34
N ARG A 163 -12.74 -2.05 1.63
CA ARG A 163 -13.98 -2.65 1.10
C ARG A 163 -13.74 -3.46 -0.18
N ASN A 164 -12.57 -3.31 -0.81
CA ASN A 164 -12.19 -4.04 -2.01
C ASN A 164 -11.42 -5.31 -1.62
N ASN A 165 -12.11 -6.46 -1.63
CA ASN A 165 -11.51 -7.73 -1.23
C ASN A 165 -10.45 -8.21 -2.22
N PHE A 166 -10.60 -7.93 -3.51
CA PHE A 166 -9.60 -8.28 -4.51
C PHE A 166 -8.26 -7.60 -4.19
N MET A 167 -8.26 -6.28 -3.92
CA MET A 167 -7.06 -5.54 -3.57
C MET A 167 -6.42 -6.10 -2.28
N LEU A 168 -7.22 -6.37 -1.25
CA LEU A 168 -6.71 -6.95 0.01
C LEU A 168 -6.11 -8.34 -0.17
N GLN A 169 -6.63 -9.14 -1.09
CA GLN A 169 -6.09 -10.48 -1.40
C GLN A 169 -4.75 -10.42 -2.16
N CYS A 170 -4.46 -9.29 -2.83
CA CYS A 170 -3.17 -9.07 -3.48
C CYS A 170 -2.08 -8.61 -2.49
N CYS A 171 -2.47 -8.04 -1.33
CA CYS A 171 -1.54 -7.63 -0.27
C CYS A 171 -1.07 -8.83 0.56
#